data_5faeae289442fdaac85538d26e2d500e
#
_entry.id   5faeae289442fdaac85538d26e2d500e
#
_cell.length_a   1.000
_cell.length_b   1.000
_cell.length_c   1.000
_cell.angle_alpha   90.00
_cell.angle_beta   90.00
_cell.angle_gamma   90.00
#
_symmetry.space_group_name_H-M   'P 1'
#
loop_
_entity.id
_entity.type
_entity.pdbx_description
1 polymer ?
#
loop_
_entity_poly.entity_id
_entity_poly.type
_entity_poly.pdbx_seq_one_letter_code
_entity_poly.pdbx_strand_id
1 'polypeptide(L)'
;MTRQPVQALLTDAVARGVAPGLSAAVVRPDGQIHTFAVGARGASDPAPMDPETVFWVASCTKAITTAAALELVARGRLDLDEPVGRRLPGLAEPSVLEGFDADGAPIERPARRPVTLRNLLTHTSGLAYDFNSAETLRFLEHRGQNLGSAGGLGLPLLFEPGERWCYGVGIDVAGLLIEAATGRSLGEALSEIVFGPLGMNDTTFDPTPEYNARRAGLHARLPDGQLAPIDAIPPLPADLRGGGGLCSTPTDYAKFLRAVVHGGGGVLSAATLAGLSTSQTDEVGVGEIQSVMPHLSSDYRPMPGVRKGFTFGFLQNHDALPGGRAAGSLSWAGLPNCYYWADPAGGVAGALFAQSLPFADPRVLEVFDAFERAVYAS
;
A
#
# COMPACT_ATOMS: atom_id res chain seq x y z
N MET A 1 -26.72 -7.08 9.13
CA MET A 1 -26.24 -6.99 7.75
C MET A 1 -26.59 -8.25 6.98
N THR A 2 -27.34 -8.12 5.95
CA THR A 2 -27.51 -9.23 5.01
C THR A 2 -26.26 -9.28 4.10
N ARG A 3 -25.57 -10.41 4.03
CA ARG A 3 -24.44 -10.65 3.10
C ARG A 3 -24.84 -10.44 1.63
N GLN A 4 -26.13 -10.50 1.36
CA GLN A 4 -26.72 -10.55 0.03
C GLN A 4 -26.41 -9.34 -0.87
N PRO A 5 -26.46 -8.07 -0.41
CA PRO A 5 -26.18 -6.93 -1.28
C PRO A 5 -24.72 -6.89 -1.77
N VAL A 6 -23.74 -7.17 -0.88
CA VAL A 6 -22.33 -7.20 -1.25
C VAL A 6 -22.04 -8.35 -2.21
N GLN A 7 -22.56 -9.55 -1.93
CA GLN A 7 -22.39 -10.71 -2.81
C GLN A 7 -22.95 -10.46 -4.20
N ALA A 8 -24.15 -9.88 -4.29
CA ALA A 8 -24.80 -9.55 -5.57
C ALA A 8 -24.00 -8.51 -6.36
N LEU A 9 -23.50 -7.46 -5.69
CA LEU A 9 -22.66 -6.42 -6.29
C LEU A 9 -21.40 -7.02 -6.93
N LEU A 10 -20.67 -7.86 -6.17
CA LEU A 10 -19.43 -8.46 -6.68
C LEU A 10 -19.71 -9.46 -7.81
N THR A 11 -20.84 -10.21 -7.75
CA THR A 11 -21.25 -11.11 -8.81
C THR A 11 -21.57 -10.36 -10.10
N ASP A 12 -22.29 -9.24 -10.01
CA ASP A 12 -22.57 -8.36 -11.15
C ASP A 12 -21.28 -7.78 -11.76
N ALA A 13 -20.35 -7.33 -10.91
CA ALA A 13 -19.07 -6.79 -11.38
C ALA A 13 -18.27 -7.83 -12.19
N VAL A 14 -18.20 -9.07 -11.74
CA VAL A 14 -17.55 -10.15 -12.48
C VAL A 14 -18.28 -10.45 -13.78
N ALA A 15 -19.62 -10.51 -13.76
CA ALA A 15 -20.44 -10.72 -14.97
C ALA A 15 -20.24 -9.61 -16.02
N ARG A 16 -19.98 -8.35 -15.59
CA ARG A 16 -19.64 -7.23 -16.48
C ARG A 16 -18.18 -7.22 -16.94
N GLY A 17 -17.35 -8.18 -16.55
CA GLY A 17 -15.95 -8.28 -16.94
C GLY A 17 -15.03 -7.26 -16.26
N VAL A 18 -15.38 -6.79 -15.06
CA VAL A 18 -14.51 -5.88 -14.28
C VAL A 18 -13.24 -6.59 -13.85
N ALA A 19 -13.33 -7.84 -13.44
CA ALA A 19 -12.20 -8.72 -13.14
C ALA A 19 -12.65 -10.17 -13.40
N PRO A 20 -11.72 -11.14 -13.62
CA PRO A 20 -12.08 -12.56 -13.72
C PRO A 20 -12.70 -13.08 -12.43
N GLY A 21 -12.26 -12.54 -11.31
CA GLY A 21 -12.80 -12.78 -9.98
C GLY A 21 -12.41 -11.68 -9.01
N LEU A 22 -13.18 -11.56 -7.95
CA LEU A 22 -13.02 -10.61 -6.88
C LEU A 22 -13.09 -11.32 -5.54
N SER A 23 -12.25 -10.92 -4.60
CA SER A 23 -12.34 -11.36 -3.21
C SER A 23 -12.34 -10.16 -2.27
N ALA A 24 -13.17 -10.20 -1.23
CA ALA A 24 -13.34 -9.11 -0.30
C ALA A 24 -13.54 -9.60 1.13
N ALA A 25 -13.20 -8.75 2.09
CA ALA A 25 -13.49 -8.97 3.49
C ALA A 25 -13.99 -7.67 4.15
N VAL A 26 -14.89 -7.81 5.11
CA VAL A 26 -15.48 -6.71 5.90
C VAL A 26 -15.33 -7.02 7.37
N VAL A 27 -14.76 -6.10 8.12
CA VAL A 27 -14.77 -6.08 9.58
C VAL A 27 -16.01 -5.33 10.04
N ARG A 28 -16.75 -5.93 10.93
CA ARG A 28 -18.00 -5.41 11.50
C ARG A 28 -17.74 -4.67 12.81
N PRO A 29 -18.69 -3.81 13.27
CA PRO A 29 -18.59 -3.14 14.58
C PRO A 29 -18.47 -4.10 15.77
N ASP A 30 -18.97 -5.33 15.65
CA ASP A 30 -18.83 -6.39 16.65
C ASP A 30 -17.50 -7.18 16.54
N GLY A 31 -16.63 -6.78 15.62
CA GLY A 31 -15.33 -7.42 15.37
C GLY A 31 -15.39 -8.68 14.50
N GLN A 32 -16.59 -9.12 14.04
CA GLN A 32 -16.69 -10.25 13.13
C GLN A 32 -16.12 -9.88 11.74
N ILE A 33 -15.49 -10.85 11.09
CA ILE A 33 -15.00 -10.72 9.71
C ILE A 33 -15.93 -11.51 8.80
N HIS A 34 -16.51 -10.81 7.81
CA HIS A 34 -17.28 -11.43 6.74
C HIS A 34 -16.46 -11.43 5.46
N THR A 35 -16.39 -12.58 4.79
CA THR A 35 -15.63 -12.75 3.55
C THR A 35 -16.56 -13.03 2.38
N PHE A 36 -16.12 -12.59 1.19
CA PHE A 36 -16.83 -12.71 -0.07
C PHE A 36 -15.83 -13.13 -1.15
N ALA A 37 -16.23 -14.01 -2.05
CA ALA A 37 -15.45 -14.37 -3.21
C ALA A 37 -16.38 -14.72 -4.38
N VAL A 38 -16.03 -14.28 -5.57
CA VAL A 38 -16.83 -14.48 -6.80
C VAL A 38 -15.91 -14.63 -8.01
N GLY A 39 -16.34 -15.44 -8.99
CA GLY A 39 -15.62 -15.64 -10.24
C GLY A 39 -14.48 -16.64 -10.14
N ALA A 40 -13.51 -16.53 -11.03
CA ALA A 40 -12.36 -17.41 -11.15
C ALA A 40 -11.07 -16.72 -10.70
N ARG A 41 -10.05 -17.51 -10.33
CA ARG A 41 -8.73 -16.99 -9.95
C ARG A 41 -8.01 -16.25 -11.07
N GLY A 42 -8.32 -16.57 -12.32
CA GLY A 42 -7.77 -15.88 -13.48
C GLY A 42 -8.42 -16.30 -14.78
N ALA A 43 -8.15 -15.53 -15.84
CA ALA A 43 -8.63 -15.86 -17.18
C ALA A 43 -8.07 -17.20 -17.70
N SER A 44 -6.85 -17.55 -17.28
CA SER A 44 -6.17 -18.82 -17.61
C SER A 44 -6.32 -19.88 -16.51
N ASP A 45 -6.85 -19.52 -15.34
CA ASP A 45 -7.12 -20.44 -14.22
C ASP A 45 -8.60 -20.40 -13.86
N PRO A 46 -9.41 -21.37 -14.33
CA PRO A 46 -10.84 -21.41 -14.07
C PRO A 46 -11.19 -21.85 -12.65
N ALA A 47 -10.21 -22.17 -11.81
CA ALA A 47 -10.48 -22.51 -10.42
C ALA A 47 -11.24 -21.37 -9.72
N PRO A 48 -12.25 -21.69 -8.89
CA PRO A 48 -13.08 -20.67 -8.28
C PRO A 48 -12.25 -19.77 -7.35
N MET A 49 -12.57 -18.49 -7.35
CA MET A 49 -12.11 -17.57 -6.31
C MET A 49 -12.71 -17.98 -4.97
N ASP A 50 -11.94 -17.96 -3.92
CA ASP A 50 -12.37 -18.23 -2.55
C ASP A 50 -11.73 -17.25 -1.55
N PRO A 51 -12.18 -17.18 -0.27
CA PRO A 51 -11.63 -16.29 0.72
C PRO A 51 -10.15 -16.53 1.07
N GLU A 52 -9.63 -17.73 0.76
CA GLU A 52 -8.25 -18.14 0.97
C GLU A 52 -7.39 -17.95 -0.30
N THR A 53 -7.94 -17.40 -1.36
CA THR A 53 -7.19 -17.03 -2.55
C THR A 53 -6.15 -15.98 -2.20
N VAL A 54 -4.90 -16.24 -2.60
CA VAL A 54 -3.75 -15.39 -2.31
C VAL A 54 -3.59 -14.34 -3.40
N PHE A 55 -3.38 -13.11 -2.98
CA PHE A 55 -3.16 -11.94 -3.85
C PHE A 55 -1.80 -11.33 -3.61
N TRP A 56 -1.12 -10.87 -4.63
CA TRP A 56 -0.07 -9.86 -4.47
C TRP A 56 -0.74 -8.55 -4.11
N VAL A 57 -0.55 -8.10 -2.87
CA VAL A 57 -1.26 -6.92 -2.37
C VAL A 57 -0.50 -5.62 -2.58
N ALA A 58 0.70 -5.69 -3.15
CA ALA A 58 1.56 -4.55 -3.48
C ALA A 58 1.57 -3.51 -2.34
N SER A 59 1.26 -2.24 -2.64
CA SER A 59 1.35 -1.15 -1.67
C SER A 59 0.41 -1.23 -0.46
N CYS A 60 -0.51 -2.19 -0.40
CA CYS A 60 -1.19 -2.52 0.85
C CYS A 60 -0.20 -3.02 1.93
N THR A 61 1.00 -3.49 1.55
CA THR A 61 2.12 -3.80 2.44
C THR A 61 2.48 -2.63 3.36
N LYS A 62 2.39 -1.41 2.85
CA LYS A 62 2.84 -0.19 3.55
C LYS A 62 2.21 0.00 4.93
N ALA A 63 0.93 -0.27 5.05
CA ALA A 63 0.21 -0.15 6.32
C ALA A 63 0.79 -1.08 7.39
N ILE A 64 1.12 -2.31 7.01
CA ILE A 64 1.66 -3.32 7.92
C ILE A 64 3.11 -3.01 8.29
N THR A 65 3.95 -2.64 7.31
CA THR A 65 5.33 -2.21 7.55
C THR A 65 5.36 -0.99 8.47
N THR A 66 4.47 -0.02 8.25
CA THR A 66 4.36 1.17 9.11
C THR A 66 3.95 0.81 10.53
N ALA A 67 2.94 -0.06 10.70
CA ALA A 67 2.53 -0.50 12.03
C ALA A 67 3.68 -1.18 12.79
N ALA A 68 4.46 -2.03 12.13
CA ALA A 68 5.63 -2.67 12.74
C ALA A 68 6.72 -1.64 13.09
N ALA A 69 6.99 -0.66 12.22
CA ALA A 69 7.95 0.42 12.51
C ALA A 69 7.52 1.23 13.74
N LEU A 70 6.23 1.59 13.85
CA LEU A 70 5.69 2.31 15.01
C LEU A 70 5.72 1.47 16.29
N GLU A 71 5.50 0.14 16.20
CA GLU A 71 5.70 -0.75 17.36
C GLU A 71 7.16 -0.77 17.83
N LEU A 72 8.13 -0.71 16.92
CA LEU A 72 9.55 -0.59 17.27
C LEU A 72 9.87 0.78 17.87
N VAL A 73 9.19 1.85 17.43
CA VAL A 73 9.27 3.17 18.05
C VAL A 73 8.70 3.13 19.48
N ALA A 74 7.51 2.56 19.66
CA ALA A 74 6.88 2.41 20.98
C ALA A 74 7.74 1.59 21.96
N ARG A 75 8.55 0.64 21.45
CA ARG A 75 9.51 -0.18 22.22
C ARG A 75 10.88 0.48 22.37
N GLY A 76 11.07 1.73 21.91
CA GLY A 76 12.37 2.45 21.98
C GLY A 76 13.49 1.84 21.11
N ARG A 77 13.12 1.04 20.09
CA ARG A 77 14.09 0.40 19.17
C ARG A 77 14.36 1.27 17.94
N LEU A 78 13.41 2.12 17.56
CA LEU A 78 13.51 3.14 16.51
C LEU A 78 13.07 4.49 17.09
N ASP A 79 13.46 5.57 16.41
CA ASP A 79 13.04 6.93 16.69
C ASP A 79 12.50 7.57 15.41
N LEU A 80 11.39 8.30 15.53
CA LEU A 80 10.74 8.93 14.38
C LEU A 80 11.59 10.05 13.75
N ASP A 81 12.38 10.73 14.55
CA ASP A 81 13.08 11.96 14.17
C ASP A 81 14.61 11.83 14.13
N GLU A 82 15.14 10.63 14.47
CA GLU A 82 16.55 10.33 14.28
C GLU A 82 16.91 10.24 12.79
N PRO A 83 18.04 10.83 12.33
CA PRO A 83 18.55 10.66 10.98
C PRO A 83 18.72 9.17 10.62
N VAL A 84 18.02 8.71 9.56
CA VAL A 84 18.06 7.29 9.16
C VAL A 84 19.45 6.85 8.69
N GLY A 85 20.28 7.79 8.23
CA GLY A 85 21.66 7.55 7.81
C GLY A 85 22.57 6.97 8.89
N ARG A 86 22.19 7.08 10.18
CA ARG A 86 22.91 6.42 11.28
C ARG A 86 22.82 4.88 11.20
N ARG A 87 21.74 4.36 10.63
CA ARG A 87 21.51 2.92 10.48
C ARG A 87 21.61 2.45 9.04
N LEU A 88 21.35 3.37 8.09
CA LEU A 88 21.38 3.13 6.64
C LEU A 88 22.42 4.06 6.00
N PRO A 89 23.70 3.64 5.89
CA PRO A 89 24.78 4.50 5.36
C PRO A 89 24.49 5.09 3.98
N GLY A 90 23.70 4.43 3.13
CA GLY A 90 23.27 4.97 1.81
C GLY A 90 22.46 6.26 1.89
N LEU A 91 21.90 6.61 3.06
CA LEU A 91 21.19 7.88 3.32
C LEU A 91 21.87 8.74 4.38
N ALA A 92 23.17 8.54 4.65
CA ALA A 92 23.92 9.39 5.56
C ALA A 92 24.11 10.80 5.01
N GLU A 93 24.36 10.91 3.71
CA GLU A 93 24.55 12.16 2.97
C GLU A 93 23.71 12.13 1.69
N PRO A 94 22.37 12.23 1.79
CA PRO A 94 21.50 12.17 0.63
C PRO A 94 21.69 13.41 -0.26
N SER A 95 21.52 13.25 -1.59
CA SER A 95 21.49 14.35 -2.54
C SER A 95 20.06 14.74 -2.91
N VAL A 96 19.86 15.99 -3.30
CA VAL A 96 18.64 16.52 -3.91
C VAL A 96 18.90 16.74 -5.40
N LEU A 97 18.05 16.18 -6.23
CA LEU A 97 18.05 16.41 -7.68
C LEU A 97 17.47 17.79 -7.97
N GLU A 98 18.28 18.69 -8.54
CA GLU A 98 17.84 20.05 -8.93
C GLU A 98 17.37 20.11 -10.38
N GLY A 99 17.67 19.09 -11.19
CA GLY A 99 17.29 19.00 -12.58
C GLY A 99 18.33 18.25 -13.42
N PHE A 100 18.38 18.60 -14.69
CA PHE A 100 19.30 17.97 -15.65
C PHE A 100 19.95 19.06 -16.52
N ASP A 101 21.20 18.88 -16.85
CA ASP A 101 21.90 19.77 -17.76
C ASP A 101 21.48 19.59 -19.24
N ALA A 102 22.13 20.31 -20.15
CA ALA A 102 21.85 20.27 -21.57
C ALA A 102 22.11 18.90 -22.22
N ASP A 103 23.02 18.13 -21.64
CA ASP A 103 23.39 16.77 -22.10
C ASP A 103 22.53 15.69 -21.42
N GLY A 104 21.62 16.09 -20.52
CA GLY A 104 20.72 15.20 -19.81
C GLY A 104 21.32 14.59 -18.55
N ALA A 105 22.50 15.02 -18.09
CA ALA A 105 23.08 14.53 -16.86
C ALA A 105 22.41 15.15 -15.63
N PRO A 106 22.21 14.39 -14.54
CA PRO A 106 21.56 14.90 -13.34
C PRO A 106 22.43 15.95 -12.65
N ILE A 107 21.80 17.06 -12.24
CA ILE A 107 22.39 18.09 -11.40
C ILE A 107 21.91 17.85 -9.98
N GLU A 108 22.85 17.48 -9.10
CA GLU A 108 22.56 17.13 -7.73
C GLU A 108 23.32 18.06 -6.76
N ARG A 109 22.76 18.30 -5.60
CA ARG A 109 23.43 18.94 -4.47
C ARG A 109 23.20 18.17 -3.17
N PRO A 110 24.05 18.31 -2.15
CA PRO A 110 23.77 17.74 -0.84
C PRO A 110 22.44 18.24 -0.26
N ALA A 111 21.68 17.34 0.36
CA ALA A 111 20.49 17.74 1.10
C ALA A 111 20.90 18.54 2.36
N ARG A 112 20.09 19.52 2.73
CA ARG A 112 20.31 20.38 3.92
C ARG A 112 19.72 19.76 5.18
N ARG A 113 18.76 18.85 5.02
CA ARG A 113 18.06 18.16 6.11
C ARG A 113 18.28 16.65 5.98
N PRO A 114 18.50 15.94 7.09
CA PRO A 114 18.54 14.49 7.05
C PRO A 114 17.16 13.92 6.75
N VAL A 115 17.12 12.74 6.15
CA VAL A 115 15.91 11.92 6.08
C VAL A 115 15.68 11.27 7.44
N THR A 116 14.43 11.27 7.90
CA THR A 116 14.01 10.64 9.17
C THR A 116 12.97 9.55 8.90
N LEU A 117 12.72 8.67 9.88
CA LEU A 117 11.67 7.67 9.78
C LEU A 117 10.28 8.34 9.60
N ARG A 118 10.04 9.47 10.26
CA ARG A 118 8.83 10.28 10.04
C ARG A 118 8.65 10.63 8.57
N ASN A 119 9.69 11.16 7.93
CA ASN A 119 9.62 11.52 6.50
C ASN A 119 9.35 10.31 5.60
N LEU A 120 9.92 9.15 5.91
CA LEU A 120 9.69 7.92 5.15
C LEU A 120 8.24 7.44 5.26
N LEU A 121 7.69 7.40 6.48
CA LEU A 121 6.35 6.88 6.75
C LEU A 121 5.23 7.82 6.26
N THR A 122 5.54 9.10 6.06
CA THR A 122 4.56 10.13 5.62
C THR A 122 4.70 10.51 4.15
N HIS A 123 5.61 9.89 3.41
CA HIS A 123 5.93 10.25 2.03
C HIS A 123 6.38 11.70 1.85
N THR A 124 7.11 12.24 2.85
CA THR A 124 7.70 13.59 2.79
C THR A 124 9.23 13.57 2.73
N SER A 125 9.83 12.42 2.43
CA SER A 125 11.28 12.26 2.36
C SER A 125 11.92 12.86 1.10
N GLY A 126 11.16 13.03 0.01
CA GLY A 126 11.67 13.37 -1.31
C GLY A 126 11.97 12.16 -2.20
N LEU A 127 11.94 10.94 -1.66
CA LEU A 127 12.09 9.70 -2.44
C LEU A 127 10.79 9.41 -3.21
N ALA A 128 10.87 9.16 -4.52
CA ALA A 128 9.73 8.87 -5.38
C ALA A 128 9.86 7.51 -6.07
N TYR A 129 8.74 6.98 -6.58
CA TYR A 129 8.76 5.87 -7.53
C TYR A 129 8.98 6.37 -8.96
N ASP A 130 9.56 5.54 -9.80
CA ASP A 130 9.78 5.81 -11.24
C ASP A 130 8.47 5.91 -12.03
N PHE A 131 7.44 5.16 -11.65
CA PHE A 131 6.16 5.15 -12.38
C PHE A 131 5.29 6.39 -12.13
N ASN A 132 5.61 7.21 -11.12
CA ASN A 132 4.86 8.44 -10.80
C ASN A 132 5.74 9.71 -10.72
N SER A 133 7.00 9.63 -11.14
CA SER A 133 7.91 10.77 -11.21
C SER A 133 8.76 10.70 -12.48
N ALA A 134 8.56 11.66 -13.36
CA ALA A 134 9.35 11.78 -14.58
C ALA A 134 10.83 12.06 -14.26
N GLU A 135 11.10 12.80 -13.18
CA GLU A 135 12.48 13.09 -12.75
C GLU A 135 13.17 11.83 -12.26
N THR A 136 12.51 11.00 -11.45
CA THR A 136 13.06 9.73 -10.97
C THR A 136 13.28 8.76 -12.14
N LEU A 137 12.31 8.64 -13.05
CA LEU A 137 12.44 7.81 -14.23
C LEU A 137 13.63 8.24 -15.09
N ARG A 138 13.72 9.54 -15.41
CA ARG A 138 14.84 10.10 -16.22
C ARG A 138 16.20 9.91 -15.53
N PHE A 139 16.27 10.05 -14.21
CA PHE A 139 17.48 9.79 -13.45
C PHE A 139 17.94 8.34 -13.58
N LEU A 140 17.03 7.40 -13.46
CA LEU A 140 17.31 5.98 -13.61
C LEU A 140 17.74 5.63 -15.05
N GLU A 141 17.03 6.16 -16.04
CA GLU A 141 17.37 5.99 -17.47
C GLU A 141 18.77 6.51 -17.79
N HIS A 142 19.14 7.70 -17.29
CA HIS A 142 20.48 8.25 -17.46
C HIS A 142 21.56 7.32 -16.90
N ARG A 143 21.29 6.62 -15.81
CA ARG A 143 22.20 5.63 -15.21
C ARG A 143 22.14 4.24 -15.86
N GLY A 144 21.28 4.03 -16.84
CA GLY A 144 21.03 2.70 -17.41
C GLY A 144 20.46 1.71 -16.37
N GLN A 145 19.71 2.22 -15.41
CA GLN A 145 19.11 1.47 -14.30
C GLN A 145 17.59 1.49 -14.40
N ASN A 146 16.96 0.63 -13.63
CA ASN A 146 15.56 0.70 -13.27
C ASN A 146 15.46 0.70 -11.73
N LEU A 147 14.28 0.93 -11.20
CA LEU A 147 14.06 0.97 -9.75
C LEU A 147 14.53 -0.32 -9.05
N GLY A 148 14.30 -1.47 -9.69
CA GLY A 148 14.71 -2.77 -9.16
C GLY A 148 16.24 -2.93 -9.03
N SER A 149 17.04 -2.31 -9.92
CA SER A 149 18.49 -2.36 -9.86
C SER A 149 19.12 -1.23 -9.03
N ALA A 150 18.43 -0.09 -8.90
CA ALA A 150 18.90 1.04 -8.10
C ALA A 150 18.58 0.87 -6.61
N GLY A 151 17.44 0.22 -6.31
CA GLY A 151 16.88 0.17 -4.97
C GLY A 151 16.43 1.53 -4.43
N GLY A 152 15.85 1.52 -3.24
CA GLY A 152 15.38 2.76 -2.60
C GLY A 152 16.51 3.69 -2.12
N LEU A 153 17.68 3.12 -1.82
CA LEU A 153 18.85 3.88 -1.32
C LEU A 153 19.71 4.50 -2.45
N GLY A 154 19.50 4.08 -3.70
CA GLY A 154 20.23 4.59 -4.87
C GLY A 154 19.59 5.80 -5.53
N LEU A 155 18.49 6.33 -5.01
CA LEU A 155 17.74 7.44 -5.58
C LEU A 155 18.12 8.77 -4.93
N PRO A 156 18.19 9.89 -5.70
CA PRO A 156 18.24 11.22 -5.13
C PRO A 156 16.86 11.60 -4.55
N LEU A 157 16.84 12.58 -3.68
CA LEU A 157 15.61 13.22 -3.24
C LEU A 157 15.14 14.21 -4.30
N LEU A 158 13.84 14.36 -4.50
CA LEU A 158 13.27 15.37 -5.41
C LEU A 158 13.10 16.75 -4.73
N PHE A 159 13.25 16.82 -3.42
CA PHE A 159 13.13 18.02 -2.59
C PHE A 159 13.69 17.76 -1.19
N GLU A 160 13.85 18.81 -0.41
CA GLU A 160 14.30 18.69 0.97
C GLU A 160 13.29 17.92 1.83
N PRO A 161 13.74 17.00 2.69
CA PRO A 161 12.85 16.26 3.58
C PRO A 161 11.91 17.17 4.37
N GLY A 162 10.62 16.86 4.34
CA GLY A 162 9.55 17.59 5.01
C GLY A 162 8.91 18.74 4.23
N GLU A 163 9.40 19.09 3.04
CA GLU A 163 8.87 20.25 2.29
C GLU A 163 7.58 19.96 1.51
N ARG A 164 7.45 18.74 1.01
CA ARG A 164 6.30 18.34 0.17
C ARG A 164 5.92 16.89 0.43
N TRP A 165 4.72 16.56 0.05
CA TRP A 165 4.28 15.17 -0.05
C TRP A 165 4.54 14.64 -1.46
N CYS A 166 5.17 13.47 -1.56
CA CYS A 166 5.38 12.74 -2.82
C CYS A 166 5.35 11.24 -2.55
N TYR A 167 4.40 10.55 -3.15
CA TYR A 167 4.31 9.11 -3.02
C TYR A 167 5.55 8.41 -3.59
N GLY A 168 6.20 7.55 -2.80
CA GLY A 168 7.44 6.93 -3.22
C GLY A 168 7.91 5.80 -2.33
N VAL A 169 9.18 5.42 -2.52
CA VAL A 169 9.85 4.26 -1.89
C VAL A 169 10.18 4.47 -0.40
N GLY A 170 9.68 5.53 0.23
CA GLY A 170 10.01 5.82 1.64
C GLY A 170 9.72 4.66 2.57
N ILE A 171 8.57 3.99 2.43
CA ILE A 171 8.21 2.87 3.32
C ILE A 171 8.97 1.58 2.96
N ASP A 172 9.49 1.45 1.73
CA ASP A 172 10.47 0.41 1.40
C ASP A 172 11.73 0.59 2.23
N VAL A 173 12.26 1.82 2.27
CA VAL A 173 13.42 2.19 3.10
C VAL A 173 13.13 2.04 4.60
N ALA A 174 11.91 2.31 5.06
CA ALA A 174 11.51 2.02 6.44
C ALA A 174 11.57 0.51 6.74
N GLY A 175 11.31 -0.37 5.76
CA GLY A 175 11.53 -1.81 5.87
C GLY A 175 13.00 -2.15 6.18
N LEU A 176 13.96 -1.50 5.51
CA LEU A 176 15.39 -1.69 5.81
C LEU A 176 15.77 -1.19 7.21
N LEU A 177 15.11 -0.13 7.70
CA LEU A 177 15.31 0.31 9.09
C LEU A 177 14.79 -0.71 10.10
N ILE A 178 13.68 -1.39 9.81
CA ILE A 178 13.18 -2.48 10.63
C ILE A 178 14.21 -3.62 10.68
N GLU A 179 14.78 -4.01 9.53
CA GLU A 179 15.84 -5.03 9.47
C GLU A 179 17.07 -4.60 10.28
N ALA A 180 17.56 -3.38 10.07
CA ALA A 180 18.69 -2.85 10.82
C ALA A 180 18.43 -2.76 12.34
N ALA A 181 17.19 -2.47 12.75
CA ALA A 181 16.81 -2.38 14.16
C ALA A 181 16.62 -3.76 14.82
N THR A 182 16.17 -4.77 14.07
CA THR A 182 15.85 -6.09 14.61
C THR A 182 16.98 -7.09 14.44
N GLY A 183 17.85 -6.91 13.43
CA GLY A 183 18.86 -7.90 13.01
C GLY A 183 18.23 -9.11 12.30
N ARG A 184 17.01 -8.98 11.81
CA ARG A 184 16.23 -10.03 11.13
C ARG A 184 15.83 -9.55 9.74
N SER A 185 15.49 -10.46 8.85
CA SER A 185 14.83 -10.11 7.61
C SER A 185 13.48 -9.42 7.89
N LEU A 186 13.01 -8.58 6.96
CA LEU A 186 11.72 -7.91 7.11
C LEU A 186 10.57 -8.90 7.30
N GLY A 187 10.60 -10.03 6.58
CA GLY A 187 9.59 -11.08 6.72
C GLY A 187 9.53 -11.69 8.12
N GLU A 188 10.69 -12.00 8.71
CA GLU A 188 10.80 -12.52 10.08
C GLU A 188 10.35 -11.48 11.10
N ALA A 189 10.77 -10.21 10.93
CA ALA A 189 10.37 -9.13 11.82
C ALA A 189 8.85 -8.88 11.79
N LEU A 190 8.24 -8.81 10.60
CA LEU A 190 6.79 -8.63 10.48
C LEU A 190 6.01 -9.86 10.98
N SER A 191 6.56 -11.07 10.79
CA SER A 191 5.97 -12.29 11.34
C SER A 191 5.91 -12.25 12.87
N GLU A 192 7.00 -11.82 13.52
CA GLU A 192 7.05 -11.71 14.97
C GLU A 192 6.17 -10.58 15.52
N ILE A 193 6.17 -9.42 14.86
CA ILE A 193 5.52 -8.21 15.39
C ILE A 193 4.03 -8.17 15.04
N VAL A 194 3.63 -8.65 13.86
CA VAL A 194 2.28 -8.46 13.31
C VAL A 194 1.62 -9.78 12.92
N PHE A 195 2.22 -10.58 12.02
CA PHE A 195 1.49 -11.71 11.39
C PHE A 195 1.15 -12.79 12.40
N GLY A 196 2.14 -13.29 13.14
CA GLY A 196 1.95 -14.34 14.14
C GLY A 196 0.93 -13.94 15.20
N PRO A 197 1.11 -12.79 15.89
CA PRO A 197 0.18 -12.34 16.92
C PRO A 197 -1.26 -12.08 16.43
N LEU A 198 -1.45 -11.66 15.17
CA LEU A 198 -2.78 -11.46 14.58
C LEU A 198 -3.35 -12.71 13.89
N GLY A 199 -2.56 -13.79 13.80
CA GLY A 199 -2.96 -15.02 13.12
C GLY A 199 -3.09 -14.86 11.60
N MET A 200 -2.24 -14.02 10.97
CA MET A 200 -2.19 -13.76 9.52
C MET A 200 -1.31 -14.82 8.84
N ASN A 201 -1.76 -16.07 8.84
CA ASN A 201 -0.96 -17.23 8.44
C ASN A 201 -0.75 -17.32 6.92
N ASP A 202 -1.56 -16.63 6.15
CA ASP A 202 -1.51 -16.55 4.69
C ASP A 202 -0.91 -15.21 4.19
N THR A 203 -0.07 -14.57 5.01
CA THR A 203 0.60 -13.31 4.65
C THR A 203 2.11 -13.51 4.67
N THR A 204 2.78 -13.28 3.52
CA THR A 204 4.23 -13.54 3.38
C THR A 204 4.85 -12.74 2.24
N PHE A 205 6.18 -12.52 2.32
CA PHE A 205 7.01 -12.05 1.19
C PHE A 205 7.48 -13.18 0.28
N ASP A 206 7.53 -14.40 0.79
CA ASP A 206 8.14 -15.55 0.13
C ASP A 206 7.11 -16.69 -0.01
N PRO A 207 6.19 -16.60 -1.01
CA PRO A 207 5.13 -17.57 -1.20
C PRO A 207 5.70 -18.96 -1.57
N THR A 208 5.28 -19.98 -0.84
CA THR A 208 5.60 -21.38 -1.12
C THR A 208 4.87 -21.90 -2.36
N PRO A 209 5.22 -23.10 -2.89
CA PRO A 209 4.44 -23.71 -3.98
C PRO A 209 2.95 -23.87 -3.66
N GLU A 210 2.57 -24.20 -2.42
CA GLU A 210 1.17 -24.30 -1.99
C GLU A 210 0.46 -22.95 -2.04
N TYR A 211 1.16 -21.86 -1.66
CA TYR A 211 0.63 -20.51 -1.81
C TYR A 211 0.40 -20.16 -3.28
N ASN A 212 1.39 -20.45 -4.12
CA ASN A 212 1.28 -20.18 -5.55
C ASN A 212 0.15 -20.96 -6.22
N ALA A 213 -0.17 -22.16 -5.73
CA ALA A 213 -1.30 -22.96 -6.21
C ALA A 213 -2.68 -22.33 -5.89
N ARG A 214 -2.74 -21.39 -4.92
CA ARG A 214 -3.95 -20.63 -4.56
C ARG A 214 -3.94 -19.20 -5.06
N ARG A 215 -2.94 -18.81 -5.85
CA ARG A 215 -2.72 -17.40 -6.21
C ARG A 215 -3.69 -16.95 -7.29
N ALA A 216 -4.25 -15.74 -7.14
CA ALA A 216 -4.97 -15.06 -8.19
C ALA A 216 -4.00 -14.66 -9.32
N GLY A 217 -4.38 -14.90 -10.57
CA GLY A 217 -3.63 -14.47 -11.74
C GLY A 217 -3.66 -12.95 -11.91
N LEU A 218 -2.55 -12.36 -12.34
CA LEU A 218 -2.48 -10.94 -12.68
C LEU A 218 -2.94 -10.74 -14.14
N HIS A 219 -3.66 -9.65 -14.38
CA HIS A 219 -4.21 -9.32 -15.70
C HIS A 219 -3.86 -7.89 -16.10
N ALA A 220 -3.67 -7.68 -17.39
CA ALA A 220 -3.62 -6.34 -17.99
C ALA A 220 -4.97 -6.01 -18.63
N ARG A 221 -5.52 -4.83 -18.35
CA ARG A 221 -6.67 -4.33 -19.11
C ARG A 221 -6.19 -3.73 -20.42
N LEU A 222 -6.69 -4.29 -21.51
CA LEU A 222 -6.40 -3.85 -22.85
C LEU A 222 -7.23 -2.60 -23.23
N PRO A 223 -6.85 -1.86 -24.29
CA PRO A 223 -7.60 -0.67 -24.73
C PRO A 223 -9.06 -0.95 -25.13
N ASP A 224 -9.40 -2.18 -25.56
CA ASP A 224 -10.77 -2.61 -25.84
C ASP A 224 -11.57 -2.96 -24.57
N GLY A 225 -10.91 -2.92 -23.40
CA GLY A 225 -11.49 -3.23 -22.10
C GLY A 225 -11.44 -4.71 -21.72
N GLN A 226 -10.90 -5.59 -22.55
CA GLN A 226 -10.69 -7.00 -22.20
C GLN A 226 -9.52 -7.13 -21.20
N LEU A 227 -9.48 -8.26 -20.50
CA LEU A 227 -8.41 -8.60 -19.56
C LEU A 227 -7.54 -9.71 -20.16
N ALA A 228 -6.26 -9.42 -20.36
CA ALA A 228 -5.26 -10.39 -20.78
C ALA A 228 -4.43 -10.86 -19.58
N PRO A 229 -4.17 -12.17 -19.43
CA PRO A 229 -3.32 -12.66 -18.35
C PRO A 229 -1.89 -12.13 -18.49
N ILE A 230 -1.25 -11.87 -17.35
CA ILE A 230 0.18 -11.58 -17.24
C ILE A 230 0.83 -12.82 -16.63
N ASP A 231 1.74 -13.45 -17.36
CA ASP A 231 2.27 -14.78 -17.02
C ASP A 231 3.10 -14.81 -15.73
N ALA A 232 3.74 -13.70 -15.36
CA ALA A 232 4.55 -13.64 -14.14
C ALA A 232 4.51 -12.25 -13.50
N ILE A 233 4.42 -12.23 -12.17
CA ILE A 233 4.72 -11.06 -11.36
C ILE A 233 6.21 -11.16 -11.01
N PRO A 234 7.05 -10.22 -11.47
CA PRO A 234 8.47 -10.24 -11.09
C PRO A 234 8.62 -10.16 -9.57
N PRO A 235 9.52 -10.93 -8.96
CA PRO A 235 9.82 -10.76 -7.54
C PRO A 235 10.41 -9.38 -7.32
N LEU A 236 9.94 -8.68 -6.29
CA LEU A 236 10.55 -7.41 -5.89
C LEU A 236 11.92 -7.67 -5.24
N PRO A 237 12.94 -6.85 -5.52
CA PRO A 237 14.19 -6.85 -4.78
C PRO A 237 13.96 -6.70 -3.28
N ALA A 238 14.86 -7.22 -2.46
CA ALA A 238 14.70 -7.25 -1.01
C ALA A 238 14.51 -5.85 -0.41
N ASP A 239 15.20 -4.84 -0.94
CA ASP A 239 15.16 -3.45 -0.51
C ASP A 239 13.91 -2.67 -0.96
N LEU A 240 13.05 -3.27 -1.80
CA LEU A 240 11.76 -2.73 -2.23
C LEU A 240 10.56 -3.54 -1.69
N ARG A 241 10.78 -4.41 -0.71
CA ARG A 241 9.71 -5.26 -0.16
C ARG A 241 8.80 -4.55 0.84
N GLY A 242 9.35 -3.60 1.61
CA GLY A 242 8.61 -2.90 2.67
C GLY A 242 7.42 -2.09 2.16
N GLY A 243 7.50 -1.58 0.94
CA GLY A 243 6.44 -0.82 0.30
C GLY A 243 5.51 -1.63 -0.60
N GLY A 244 5.82 -2.91 -0.95
CA GLY A 244 5.04 -3.56 -2.00
C GLY A 244 5.13 -5.08 -2.12
N GLY A 245 5.93 -5.76 -1.28
CA GLY A 245 6.32 -7.16 -1.52
C GLY A 245 5.36 -8.23 -1.02
N LEU A 246 4.37 -7.92 -0.19
CA LEU A 246 3.53 -8.94 0.44
C LEU A 246 2.55 -9.60 -0.54
N CYS A 247 2.41 -10.90 -0.35
CA CYS A 247 1.24 -11.65 -0.73
C CYS A 247 0.36 -11.87 0.51
N SER A 248 -0.97 -11.82 0.36
CA SER A 248 -1.93 -11.98 1.46
C SER A 248 -3.29 -12.41 0.93
N THR A 249 -4.20 -12.76 1.83
CA THR A 249 -5.62 -12.98 1.53
C THR A 249 -6.46 -11.80 2.07
N PRO A 250 -7.64 -11.52 1.53
CA PRO A 250 -8.56 -10.54 2.13
C PRO A 250 -8.89 -10.87 3.60
N THR A 251 -8.97 -12.15 3.93
CA THR A 251 -9.23 -12.65 5.30
C THR A 251 -8.12 -12.20 6.26
N ASP A 252 -6.86 -12.43 5.90
CA ASP A 252 -5.73 -12.04 6.74
C ASP A 252 -5.58 -10.52 6.82
N TYR A 253 -5.76 -9.84 5.68
CA TYR A 253 -5.71 -8.39 5.67
C TYR A 253 -6.79 -7.76 6.55
N ALA A 254 -7.99 -8.36 6.59
CA ALA A 254 -9.08 -7.95 7.49
C ALA A 254 -8.73 -8.17 8.98
N LYS A 255 -7.92 -9.19 9.34
CA LYS A 255 -7.43 -9.35 10.73
C LYS A 255 -6.57 -8.17 11.15
N PHE A 256 -5.67 -7.69 10.26
CA PHE A 256 -4.89 -6.47 10.50
C PHE A 256 -5.80 -5.24 10.62
N LEU A 257 -6.71 -5.04 9.67
CA LEU A 257 -7.67 -3.92 9.73
C LEU A 257 -8.53 -3.95 10.98
N ARG A 258 -8.95 -5.14 11.44
CA ARG A 258 -9.66 -5.31 12.70
C ARG A 258 -8.84 -4.80 13.89
N ALA A 259 -7.55 -5.12 13.94
CA ALA A 259 -6.68 -4.58 14.98
C ALA A 259 -6.63 -3.04 14.92
N VAL A 260 -6.59 -2.45 13.74
CA VAL A 260 -6.59 -0.98 13.59
C VAL A 260 -7.88 -0.35 14.11
N VAL A 261 -9.07 -0.92 13.82
CA VAL A 261 -10.37 -0.32 14.19
C VAL A 261 -10.91 -0.76 15.56
N HIS A 262 -10.37 -1.83 16.14
CA HIS A 262 -10.80 -2.40 17.42
C HIS A 262 -9.69 -2.42 18.48
N GLY A 263 -9.00 -1.30 18.67
CA GLY A 263 -8.11 -1.10 19.82
C GLY A 263 -6.83 -1.94 19.82
N GLY A 264 -6.29 -2.28 18.64
CA GLY A 264 -4.99 -2.90 18.49
C GLY A 264 -4.95 -4.42 18.59
N GLY A 265 -6.04 -5.07 18.99
CA GLY A 265 -6.12 -6.53 19.07
C GLY A 265 -5.11 -7.17 20.04
N GLY A 266 -4.59 -6.42 21.01
CA GLY A 266 -3.52 -6.86 21.91
C GLY A 266 -2.13 -6.89 21.27
N VAL A 267 -1.99 -6.41 20.01
CA VAL A 267 -0.75 -6.43 19.21
C VAL A 267 -0.23 -5.03 18.94
N LEU A 268 -1.13 -4.13 18.49
CA LEU A 268 -0.77 -2.73 18.24
C LEU A 268 -0.98 -1.92 19.51
N SER A 269 0.07 -1.24 19.97
CA SER A 269 0.01 -0.38 21.15
C SER A 269 -0.86 0.86 20.90
N ALA A 270 -1.32 1.49 21.98
CA ALA A 270 -2.08 2.75 21.90
C ALA A 270 -1.27 3.86 21.18
N ALA A 271 0.04 3.90 21.38
CA ALA A 271 0.92 4.84 20.70
C ALA A 271 0.97 4.58 19.18
N THR A 272 1.07 3.33 18.76
CA THR A 272 0.99 2.92 17.36
C THR A 272 -0.34 3.33 16.75
N LEU A 273 -1.47 3.00 17.39
CA LEU A 273 -2.81 3.36 16.89
C LEU A 273 -2.98 4.88 16.77
N ALA A 274 -2.47 5.65 17.73
CA ALA A 274 -2.47 7.11 17.67
C ALA A 274 -1.66 7.61 16.45
N GLY A 275 -0.46 7.05 16.22
CA GLY A 275 0.37 7.39 15.05
C GLY A 275 -0.31 7.06 13.72
N LEU A 276 -0.96 5.90 13.63
CA LEU A 276 -1.72 5.50 12.42
C LEU A 276 -2.94 6.40 12.17
N SER A 277 -3.52 7.03 13.20
CA SER A 277 -4.78 7.79 13.11
C SER A 277 -4.59 9.31 13.12
N THR A 278 -3.39 9.82 13.35
CA THR A 278 -3.12 11.26 13.41
C THR A 278 -2.48 11.74 12.12
N SER A 279 -3.12 12.70 11.42
CA SER A 279 -2.55 13.31 10.23
C SER A 279 -1.20 13.97 10.51
N GLN A 280 -0.26 13.78 9.61
CA GLN A 280 1.12 14.28 9.71
C GLN A 280 1.46 15.29 8.60
N THR A 281 0.54 15.54 7.66
CA THR A 281 0.83 16.30 6.44
C THR A 281 -0.14 17.46 6.22
N ASP A 282 -0.82 17.93 7.25
CA ASP A 282 -1.81 19.00 7.14
C ASP A 282 -1.21 20.31 6.59
N GLU A 283 0.07 20.57 6.88
CA GLU A 283 0.77 21.75 6.40
C GLU A 283 1.22 21.64 4.92
N VAL A 284 1.58 20.43 4.48
CA VAL A 284 2.09 20.20 3.11
C VAL A 284 1.04 19.65 2.16
N GLY A 285 -0.08 19.15 2.71
CA GLY A 285 -1.17 18.54 1.96
C GLY A 285 -0.82 17.17 1.38
N VAL A 286 -1.77 16.60 0.65
CA VAL A 286 -1.61 15.35 -0.12
C VAL A 286 -1.98 15.62 -1.57
N GLY A 287 -1.04 15.43 -2.47
CA GLY A 287 -1.21 15.62 -3.90
C GLY A 287 -1.91 14.45 -4.61
N GLU A 288 -2.17 14.66 -5.90
CA GLU A 288 -2.56 13.60 -6.82
C GLU A 288 -1.32 12.80 -7.22
N ILE A 289 -1.50 11.53 -7.53
CA ILE A 289 -0.46 10.68 -8.08
C ILE A 289 -0.65 10.67 -9.59
N GLN A 290 0.23 11.37 -10.29
CA GLN A 290 0.27 11.34 -11.76
C GLN A 290 1.11 10.16 -12.21
N SER A 291 0.67 9.46 -13.24
CA SER A 291 1.41 8.34 -13.80
C SER A 291 2.26 8.77 -14.99
N VAL A 292 3.49 8.29 -15.01
CA VAL A 292 4.38 8.38 -16.19
C VAL A 292 4.53 7.02 -16.88
N MET A 293 3.92 5.97 -16.32
CA MET A 293 3.87 4.61 -16.87
C MET A 293 2.42 4.11 -16.96
N PRO A 294 1.64 4.52 -17.99
CA PRO A 294 0.19 4.24 -18.03
C PRO A 294 -0.17 2.75 -18.12
N HIS A 295 0.76 1.88 -18.50
CA HIS A 295 0.55 0.42 -18.48
C HIS A 295 0.59 -0.17 -17.06
N LEU A 296 1.20 0.52 -16.09
CA LEU A 296 1.25 0.12 -14.68
C LEU A 296 0.19 0.83 -13.84
N SER A 297 -0.01 2.13 -14.08
CA SER A 297 -0.86 2.98 -13.26
C SER A 297 -1.55 4.03 -14.11
N SER A 298 -2.83 4.27 -13.86
CA SER A 298 -3.50 5.51 -14.27
C SER A 298 -3.20 6.62 -13.25
N ASP A 299 -3.54 7.86 -13.59
CA ASP A 299 -3.55 8.94 -12.59
C ASP A 299 -4.51 8.58 -11.45
N TYR A 300 -4.10 8.86 -10.23
CA TYR A 300 -4.90 8.51 -9.06
C TYR A 300 -5.19 9.73 -8.20
N ARG A 301 -6.47 10.05 -8.13
CA ARG A 301 -7.03 11.11 -7.31
C ARG A 301 -8.00 10.54 -6.30
N PRO A 302 -7.53 10.07 -5.14
CA PRO A 302 -8.40 9.48 -4.13
C PRO A 302 -9.37 10.52 -3.58
N MET A 303 -10.64 10.15 -3.41
CA MET A 303 -11.69 10.95 -2.78
C MET A 303 -11.73 12.41 -3.30
N PRO A 304 -12.09 12.65 -4.58
CA PRO A 304 -12.16 14.01 -5.13
C PRO A 304 -13.10 14.90 -4.31
N GLY A 305 -12.67 16.14 -4.03
CA GLY A 305 -13.47 17.11 -3.27
C GLY A 305 -13.49 16.92 -1.74
N VAL A 306 -12.89 15.85 -1.21
CA VAL A 306 -12.78 15.59 0.22
C VAL A 306 -11.43 16.12 0.73
N ARG A 307 -11.43 16.86 1.85
CA ARG A 307 -10.18 17.24 2.53
C ARG A 307 -9.52 15.99 3.09
N LYS A 308 -8.21 15.92 2.96
CA LYS A 308 -7.44 14.73 3.33
C LYS A 308 -6.03 15.09 3.75
N GLY A 309 -5.46 14.24 4.59
CA GLY A 309 -4.06 14.25 4.99
C GLY A 309 -3.45 12.87 4.87
N PHE A 310 -2.20 12.74 5.21
CA PHE A 310 -1.51 11.46 5.32
C PHE A 310 -1.05 11.27 6.77
N THR A 311 -1.36 10.14 7.35
CA THR A 311 -0.87 9.73 8.67
C THR A 311 0.46 9.00 8.51
N PHE A 312 0.92 8.26 9.49
CA PHE A 312 1.94 7.26 9.21
C PHE A 312 1.28 6.11 8.44
N GLY A 313 1.64 5.98 7.16
CA GLY A 313 1.27 4.87 6.28
C GLY A 313 -0.14 4.84 5.70
N PHE A 314 -1.02 5.81 6.00
CA PHE A 314 -2.38 5.86 5.50
C PHE A 314 -2.77 7.23 4.97
N LEU A 315 -3.60 7.23 3.93
CA LEU A 315 -4.40 8.39 3.55
C LEU A 315 -5.58 8.50 4.51
N GLN A 316 -5.80 9.69 5.07
CA GLN A 316 -6.91 9.97 5.99
C GLN A 316 -7.88 10.97 5.36
N ASN A 317 -9.19 10.68 5.36
CA ASN A 317 -10.21 11.66 5.02
C ASN A 317 -10.55 12.51 6.24
N HIS A 318 -10.51 13.84 6.09
CA HIS A 318 -10.86 14.80 7.15
C HIS A 318 -12.37 15.08 7.22
N ASP A 319 -13.08 14.82 6.12
CA ASP A 319 -14.54 14.93 6.05
C ASP A 319 -15.14 13.53 5.86
N ALA A 320 -16.33 13.29 6.39
CA ALA A 320 -17.06 12.06 6.17
C ALA A 320 -17.45 11.88 4.69
N LEU A 321 -17.44 10.64 4.21
CA LEU A 321 -17.90 10.29 2.87
C LEU A 321 -19.42 10.05 2.89
N PRO A 322 -20.20 10.66 2.02
CA PRO A 322 -21.65 10.45 1.97
C PRO A 322 -22.01 8.97 1.74
N GLY A 323 -22.70 8.36 2.69
CA GLY A 323 -23.07 6.95 2.65
C GLY A 323 -21.90 5.98 2.83
N GLY A 324 -20.75 6.45 3.30
CA GLY A 324 -19.54 5.68 3.54
C GLY A 324 -18.91 5.98 4.89
N ARG A 325 -17.58 5.89 4.94
CA ARG A 325 -16.76 6.02 6.16
C ARG A 325 -16.85 7.41 6.82
N ALA A 326 -16.69 7.44 8.13
CA ALA A 326 -16.66 8.66 8.93
C ALA A 326 -15.39 9.50 8.65
N ALA A 327 -15.40 10.77 9.09
CA ALA A 327 -14.20 11.59 9.16
C ALA A 327 -13.12 10.93 10.04
N GLY A 328 -11.85 11.06 9.67
CA GLY A 328 -10.73 10.43 10.36
C GLY A 328 -10.48 8.98 9.95
N SER A 329 -11.22 8.45 8.97
CA SER A 329 -10.98 7.10 8.46
C SER A 329 -9.71 7.01 7.62
N LEU A 330 -9.13 5.83 7.58
CA LEU A 330 -7.84 5.50 7.00
C LEU A 330 -8.02 4.66 5.74
N SER A 331 -7.19 4.86 4.73
CA SER A 331 -7.26 4.04 3.52
C SER A 331 -5.93 4.06 2.76
N TRP A 332 -5.76 3.09 1.87
CA TRP A 332 -4.75 3.11 0.82
C TRP A 332 -5.11 2.05 -0.23
N ALA A 333 -4.15 1.79 -1.13
CA ALA A 333 -4.35 0.83 -2.21
C ALA A 333 -3.07 0.11 -2.60
N GLY A 334 -3.20 -0.96 -3.37
CA GLY A 334 -2.12 -1.72 -3.99
C GLY A 334 -2.22 -1.71 -5.51
N LEU A 335 -1.07 -1.71 -6.17
CA LEU A 335 -0.91 -1.59 -7.62
C LEU A 335 -1.84 -2.51 -8.44
N PRO A 336 -2.07 -3.79 -8.08
CA PRO A 336 -3.01 -4.64 -8.84
C PRO A 336 -4.48 -4.41 -8.47
N ASN A 337 -4.90 -3.17 -8.22
CA ASN A 337 -6.25 -2.79 -7.83
C ASN A 337 -6.73 -3.53 -6.57
N CYS A 338 -5.91 -3.50 -5.54
CA CYS A 338 -6.24 -3.92 -4.18
C CYS A 338 -6.54 -2.67 -3.36
N TYR A 339 -7.73 -2.57 -2.78
CA TYR A 339 -8.18 -1.39 -2.04
C TYR A 339 -8.64 -1.76 -0.63
N TYR A 340 -8.43 -0.85 0.33
CA TYR A 340 -8.94 -1.03 1.68
C TYR A 340 -9.26 0.31 2.36
N TRP A 341 -10.14 0.24 3.36
CA TRP A 341 -10.35 1.31 4.32
C TRP A 341 -10.49 0.76 5.74
N ALA A 342 -10.24 1.61 6.72
CA ALA A 342 -10.50 1.38 8.13
C ALA A 342 -11.17 2.63 8.71
N ASP A 343 -12.34 2.46 9.35
CA ASP A 343 -13.10 3.48 10.03
C ASP A 343 -13.10 3.20 11.54
N PRO A 344 -12.14 3.76 12.30
CA PRO A 344 -12.06 3.54 13.74
C PRO A 344 -13.28 4.07 14.48
N ALA A 345 -13.93 5.13 14.00
CA ALA A 345 -15.11 5.70 14.64
C ALA A 345 -16.33 4.78 14.51
N GLY A 346 -16.50 4.15 13.35
CA GLY A 346 -17.56 3.19 13.08
C GLY A 346 -17.26 1.76 13.53
N GLY A 347 -15.99 1.45 13.85
CA GLY A 347 -15.54 0.07 14.09
C GLY A 347 -15.67 -0.82 12.83
N VAL A 348 -15.62 -0.23 11.64
CA VAL A 348 -15.84 -0.90 10.35
C VAL A 348 -14.58 -0.81 9.51
N ALA A 349 -14.25 -1.89 8.80
CA ALA A 349 -13.20 -1.85 7.79
C ALA A 349 -13.56 -2.77 6.62
N GLY A 350 -12.96 -2.52 5.46
CA GLY A 350 -13.14 -3.38 4.30
C GLY A 350 -11.90 -3.45 3.43
N ALA A 351 -11.75 -4.59 2.75
CA ALA A 351 -10.74 -4.82 1.73
C ALA A 351 -11.39 -5.48 0.51
N LEU A 352 -11.01 -5.04 -0.69
CA LEU A 352 -11.43 -5.59 -1.98
C LEU A 352 -10.19 -5.79 -2.86
N PHE A 353 -9.96 -6.99 -3.37
CA PHE A 353 -8.80 -7.36 -4.18
C PHE A 353 -9.22 -7.92 -5.54
N ALA A 354 -8.59 -7.40 -6.63
CA ALA A 354 -8.93 -7.71 -8.01
C ALA A 354 -7.81 -8.38 -8.83
N GLN A 355 -6.54 -8.04 -8.68
CA GLN A 355 -5.38 -8.50 -9.46
C GLN A 355 -5.40 -8.08 -10.93
N SER A 356 -5.56 -6.80 -11.20
CA SER A 356 -5.49 -6.24 -12.56
C SER A 356 -4.68 -4.95 -12.62
N LEU A 357 -4.06 -4.69 -13.78
CA LEU A 357 -3.38 -3.45 -14.16
C LEU A 357 -4.14 -2.78 -15.33
N PRO A 358 -4.00 -1.46 -15.50
CA PRO A 358 -3.26 -0.53 -14.65
C PRO A 358 -3.94 -0.32 -13.29
N PHE A 359 -3.18 0.14 -12.31
CA PHE A 359 -3.73 0.67 -11.06
C PHE A 359 -4.70 1.82 -11.32
N ALA A 360 -5.63 2.03 -10.40
CA ALA A 360 -6.71 3.00 -10.52
C ALA A 360 -7.58 2.80 -11.77
N ASP A 361 -7.84 1.54 -12.13
CA ASP A 361 -8.83 1.18 -13.15
C ASP A 361 -10.20 1.73 -12.73
N PRO A 362 -10.83 2.62 -13.55
CA PRO A 362 -12.10 3.24 -13.18
C PRO A 362 -13.23 2.25 -12.89
N ARG A 363 -13.24 1.09 -13.58
CA ARG A 363 -14.25 0.04 -13.38
C ARG A 363 -14.11 -0.62 -12.01
N VAL A 364 -12.87 -0.84 -11.55
CA VAL A 364 -12.61 -1.41 -10.21
C VAL A 364 -12.88 -0.38 -9.12
N LEU A 365 -12.52 0.89 -9.36
CA LEU A 365 -12.84 1.99 -8.43
C LEU A 365 -14.34 2.15 -8.22
N GLU A 366 -15.15 2.08 -9.31
CA GLU A 366 -16.62 2.09 -9.21
C GLU A 366 -17.15 0.96 -8.32
N VAL A 367 -16.61 -0.25 -8.48
CA VAL A 367 -16.98 -1.40 -7.66
C VAL A 367 -16.56 -1.20 -6.20
N PHE A 368 -15.36 -0.66 -5.95
CA PHE A 368 -14.87 -0.39 -4.59
C PHE A 368 -15.75 0.65 -3.87
N ASP A 369 -16.11 1.73 -4.54
CA ASP A 369 -17.03 2.75 -4.01
C ASP A 369 -18.43 2.18 -3.71
N ALA A 370 -18.95 1.36 -4.60
CA ALA A 370 -20.24 0.71 -4.40
C ALA A 370 -20.18 -0.34 -3.27
N PHE A 371 -19.06 -1.06 -3.15
CA PHE A 371 -18.81 -2.01 -2.08
C PHE A 371 -18.81 -1.31 -0.71
N GLU A 372 -18.06 -0.19 -0.59
CA GLU A 372 -18.06 0.58 0.64
C GLU A 372 -19.47 1.04 1.02
N ARG A 373 -20.20 1.69 0.10
CA ARG A 373 -21.59 2.12 0.35
C ARG A 373 -22.50 0.98 0.76
N ALA A 374 -22.38 -0.20 0.13
CA ALA A 374 -23.17 -1.37 0.49
C ALA A 374 -22.87 -1.88 1.91
N VAL A 375 -21.63 -1.73 2.38
CA VAL A 375 -21.23 -2.08 3.75
C VAL A 375 -21.88 -1.16 4.77
N TYR A 376 -21.98 0.16 4.50
CA TYR A 376 -22.59 1.12 5.43
C TYR A 376 -24.12 1.19 5.35
N ALA A 377 -24.72 0.79 4.24
CA ALA A 377 -26.17 0.76 4.06
C ALA A 377 -26.87 -0.44 4.73
N SER A 378 -26.12 -1.36 5.37
CA SER A 378 -26.66 -2.67 5.78
C SER A 378 -26.56 -2.96 7.29
#